data_3ac5d98676e688d4afcd1ca7a8c41f8f
#
_entry.id   3ac5d98676e688d4afcd1ca7a8c41f8f
#
_cell.length_a   1.000
_cell.length_b   1.000
_cell.length_c   1.000
_cell.angle_alpha   90.00
_cell.angle_beta   90.00
_cell.angle_gamma   90.00
#
_symmetry.space_group_name_H-M   'P 1'
#
loop_
_entity.id
_entity.type
_entity.pdbx_description
1 polymer ?
#
loop_
_entity_poly.entity_id
_entity_poly.type
_entity_poly.pdbx_seq_one_letter_code
_entity_poly.pdbx_strand_id
1 'polypeptide(L)'
;MNIRLAKFKELTPSTLPFVEGKLEGHKERKNYSILGPGVAEDANQSIKISEPHGFNLGAVSAKPLNGSGLHSHLTAEVFIIYSGKWRFYWGSKGEDETILNPGDIISMPTNMFRAFENVGDEEGFIFVVLGGDDPGIVTWIPEVLKKAKQTGMALLDDNSLIDLNSQEIPNGRKLLDPISKDEIIKFDNYKLEQLQKNICETNKLSLIHI
;
A
#
# COMPACT_ATOMS: atom_id res chain seq x y z
N MET A 1 7.34 12.64 29.07
CA MET A 1 6.35 12.99 28.04
C MET A 1 6.94 12.59 26.71
N ASN A 2 6.43 11.54 26.07
CA ASN A 2 6.95 11.09 24.78
C ASN A 2 6.61 12.15 23.72
N ILE A 3 7.61 12.58 22.95
CA ILE A 3 7.42 13.61 21.93
C ILE A 3 6.75 12.93 20.72
N ARG A 4 5.49 13.25 20.48
CA ARG A 4 4.72 12.82 19.31
C ARG A 4 4.99 13.75 18.11
N LEU A 5 6.25 13.82 17.70
CA LEU A 5 6.72 14.65 16.60
C LEU A 5 7.52 13.81 15.61
N ALA A 6 7.11 13.83 14.34
CA ALA A 6 7.84 13.26 13.23
C ALA A 6 8.24 14.38 12.26
N LYS A 7 9.53 14.60 12.07
CA LYS A 7 10.04 15.48 11.00
C LYS A 7 10.43 14.62 9.82
N PHE A 8 9.99 14.99 8.62
CA PHE A 8 10.22 14.20 7.41
C PHE A 8 11.68 13.80 7.22
N LYS A 9 12.62 14.72 7.44
CA LYS A 9 14.07 14.47 7.33
C LYS A 9 14.62 13.46 8.34
N GLU A 10 13.85 13.09 9.36
CA GLU A 10 14.21 12.12 10.39
C GLU A 10 13.56 10.75 10.18
N LEU A 11 12.77 10.61 9.11
CA LEU A 11 12.12 9.35 8.77
C LEU A 11 13.10 8.45 8.02
N THR A 12 13.12 7.18 8.40
CA THR A 12 13.89 6.14 7.70
C THR A 12 12.89 5.28 6.92
N PRO A 13 12.93 5.29 5.58
CA PRO A 13 12.03 4.46 4.80
C PRO A 13 12.46 2.98 4.80
N SER A 14 11.49 2.06 4.69
CA SER A 14 11.75 0.73 4.17
C SER A 14 11.78 0.78 2.65
N THR A 15 12.82 0.19 2.07
CA THR A 15 12.98 0.03 0.60
C THR A 15 12.54 -1.36 0.12
N LEU A 16 12.21 -2.26 1.04
CA LEU A 16 11.65 -3.58 0.77
C LEU A 16 10.47 -3.86 1.71
N PRO A 17 9.43 -3.01 1.66
CA PRO A 17 8.33 -3.08 2.62
C PRO A 17 7.41 -4.28 2.40
N PHE A 18 7.40 -4.86 1.19
CA PHE A 18 6.46 -5.89 0.75
C PHE A 18 7.12 -6.92 -0.17
N VAL A 19 6.49 -8.07 -0.29
CA VAL A 19 6.95 -9.21 -1.11
C VAL A 19 7.24 -8.84 -2.56
N GLU A 20 6.58 -7.85 -3.11
CA GLU A 20 6.75 -7.36 -4.47
C GLU A 20 7.95 -6.40 -4.67
N GLY A 21 8.63 -6.02 -3.59
CA GLY A 21 9.60 -4.92 -3.59
C GLY A 21 10.82 -5.09 -4.49
N LYS A 22 11.07 -6.30 -5.03
CA LYS A 22 12.12 -6.54 -6.04
C LYS A 22 11.61 -6.57 -7.48
N LEU A 23 10.29 -6.45 -7.70
CA LEU A 23 9.72 -6.46 -9.04
C LEU A 23 9.91 -5.12 -9.74
N GLU A 24 10.04 -5.17 -11.07
CA GLU A 24 9.93 -3.97 -11.91
C GLU A 24 8.56 -3.31 -11.68
N GLY A 25 8.57 -1.98 -11.60
CA GLY A 25 7.38 -1.20 -11.25
C GLY A 25 7.10 -1.12 -9.74
N HIS A 26 7.93 -1.76 -8.87
CA HIS A 26 7.77 -1.72 -7.41
C HIS A 26 9.07 -1.41 -6.65
N LYS A 27 10.22 -1.70 -7.26
CA LYS A 27 11.55 -1.65 -6.60
C LYS A 27 12.06 -0.22 -6.29
N GLU A 28 11.53 0.78 -6.98
CA GLU A 28 11.88 2.19 -6.77
C GLU A 28 10.82 2.91 -5.91
N ARG A 29 10.25 2.18 -4.95
CA ARG A 29 9.30 2.66 -3.94
C ARG A 29 9.92 2.63 -2.56
N LYS A 30 9.59 3.64 -1.73
CA LYS A 30 9.96 3.73 -0.33
C LYS A 30 8.71 3.89 0.51
N ASN A 31 8.58 3.12 1.58
CA ASN A 31 7.48 3.24 2.53
C ASN A 31 8.00 3.81 3.86
N TYR A 32 7.25 4.74 4.43
CA TYR A 32 7.55 5.40 5.69
C TYR A 32 6.47 5.05 6.72
N SER A 33 6.84 4.47 7.86
CA SER A 33 5.94 4.23 8.99
C SER A 33 6.06 5.38 9.97
N ILE A 34 5.18 6.37 9.84
CA ILE A 34 5.23 7.61 10.61
C ILE A 34 4.58 7.39 11.98
N LEU A 35 3.40 6.79 12.01
CA LEU A 35 2.63 6.50 13.20
C LEU A 35 2.04 5.09 13.06
N GLY A 36 2.46 4.19 13.94
CA GLY A 36 2.11 2.78 13.86
C GLY A 36 2.82 2.02 12.74
N PRO A 37 2.72 0.67 12.73
CA PRO A 37 3.44 -0.20 11.79
C PRO A 37 2.86 -0.20 10.37
N GLY A 38 1.60 0.21 10.19
CA GLY A 38 0.91 -0.01 8.93
C GLY A 38 0.76 -1.50 8.60
N VAL A 39 0.62 -1.82 7.32
CA VAL A 39 0.49 -3.20 6.79
C VAL A 39 1.78 -3.74 6.18
N ALA A 40 2.93 -3.09 6.42
CA ALA A 40 4.21 -3.52 5.84
C ALA A 40 4.63 -4.90 6.37
N GLU A 41 5.15 -5.73 5.47
CA GLU A 41 5.64 -7.09 5.76
C GLU A 41 7.10 -7.09 6.25
N ASP A 42 7.78 -5.93 6.17
CA ASP A 42 9.14 -5.74 6.67
C ASP A 42 9.14 -5.65 8.19
N ALA A 43 9.57 -6.72 8.86
CA ALA A 43 9.69 -6.76 10.31
C ALA A 43 10.73 -5.77 10.88
N ASN A 44 11.65 -5.27 10.04
CA ASN A 44 12.72 -4.36 10.44
C ASN A 44 12.41 -2.90 10.10
N GLN A 45 11.18 -2.59 9.69
CA GLN A 45 10.80 -1.21 9.38
C GLN A 45 10.99 -0.27 10.59
N SER A 46 11.40 0.95 10.32
CA SER A 46 11.53 2.00 11.35
C SER A 46 10.18 2.68 11.56
N ILE A 47 9.59 2.54 12.75
CA ILE A 47 8.35 3.24 13.14
C ILE A 47 8.72 4.47 13.96
N LYS A 48 8.35 5.67 13.51
CA LYS A 48 8.74 6.93 14.18
C LYS A 48 7.94 7.17 15.46
N ILE A 49 6.64 6.91 15.46
CA ILE A 49 5.74 7.05 16.60
C ILE A 49 5.00 5.73 16.77
N SER A 50 5.32 4.97 17.82
CA SER A 50 4.77 3.63 18.05
C SER A 50 3.56 3.63 18.98
N GLU A 51 3.27 4.74 19.69
CA GLU A 51 2.12 4.81 20.59
C GLU A 51 0.81 4.74 19.79
N PRO A 52 -0.16 3.93 20.22
CA PRO A 52 -1.47 3.79 19.58
C PRO A 52 -2.26 5.10 19.47
N HIS A 53 -2.95 5.29 18.37
CA HIS A 53 -3.77 6.48 18.09
C HIS A 53 -5.17 6.15 17.56
N GLY A 54 -5.52 4.86 17.38
CA GLY A 54 -6.73 4.42 16.73
C GLY A 54 -6.65 4.47 15.19
N PHE A 55 -5.48 4.78 14.63
CA PHE A 55 -5.18 4.75 13.20
C PHE A 55 -3.68 4.68 12.98
N ASN A 56 -3.27 4.26 11.79
CA ASN A 56 -1.88 4.34 11.33
C ASN A 56 -1.72 5.47 10.31
N LEU A 57 -0.58 6.13 10.32
CA LEU A 57 -0.18 7.10 9.32
C LEU A 57 1.15 6.68 8.71
N GLY A 58 1.12 6.40 7.44
CA GLY A 58 2.31 6.14 6.63
C GLY A 58 2.47 7.14 5.50
N ALA A 59 3.51 6.95 4.72
CA ALA A 59 3.69 7.64 3.46
C ALA A 59 4.44 6.73 2.47
N VAL A 60 4.26 7.03 1.21
CA VAL A 60 4.97 6.35 0.11
C VAL A 60 5.59 7.40 -0.79
N SER A 61 6.88 7.24 -1.12
CA SER A 61 7.44 7.86 -2.31
C SER A 61 7.73 6.81 -3.36
N ALA A 62 7.52 7.15 -4.62
CA ALA A 62 7.85 6.27 -5.74
C ALA A 62 8.31 7.05 -6.95
N LYS A 63 9.35 6.53 -7.63
CA LYS A 63 9.77 7.04 -8.93
C LYS A 63 8.70 6.79 -9.99
N PRO A 64 8.76 7.46 -11.15
CA PRO A 64 7.85 7.19 -12.26
C PRO A 64 7.71 5.69 -12.57
N LEU A 65 6.49 5.26 -12.90
CA LEU A 65 6.11 3.88 -13.20
C LEU A 65 6.35 2.88 -12.05
N ASN A 66 6.43 3.38 -10.81
CA ASN A 66 6.52 2.55 -9.61
C ASN A 66 5.33 2.80 -8.68
N GLY A 67 4.94 1.74 -7.97
CA GLY A 67 3.80 1.77 -7.06
C GLY A 67 3.58 0.45 -6.34
N SER A 68 2.33 0.09 -6.09
CA SER A 68 1.96 -1.19 -5.50
C SER A 68 1.26 -2.10 -6.51
N GLY A 69 1.40 -3.41 -6.33
CA GLY A 69 0.58 -4.40 -7.02
C GLY A 69 -0.82 -4.53 -6.40
N LEU A 70 -1.69 -5.28 -7.08
CA LEU A 70 -3.05 -5.52 -6.60
C LEU A 70 -3.04 -6.32 -5.30
N HIS A 71 -3.58 -5.70 -4.25
CA HIS A 71 -3.68 -6.25 -2.91
C HIS A 71 -4.95 -5.79 -2.21
N SER A 72 -5.31 -6.47 -1.14
CA SER A 72 -6.41 -6.10 -0.26
C SER A 72 -5.97 -6.21 1.20
N HIS A 73 -6.61 -5.46 2.08
CA HIS A 73 -6.54 -5.61 3.52
C HIS A 73 -7.87 -5.22 4.17
N LEU A 74 -8.07 -5.57 5.45
CA LEU A 74 -9.36 -5.45 6.12
C LEU A 74 -9.68 -4.03 6.58
N THR A 75 -8.69 -3.16 6.68
CA THR A 75 -8.88 -1.78 7.12
C THR A 75 -9.24 -0.85 5.97
N ALA A 76 -10.05 0.17 6.26
CA ALA A 76 -10.23 1.30 5.38
C ALA A 76 -8.91 2.06 5.20
N GLU A 77 -8.69 2.57 4.00
CA GLU A 77 -7.46 3.25 3.62
C GLU A 77 -7.78 4.56 2.91
N VAL A 78 -7.10 5.62 3.32
CA VAL A 78 -7.22 6.93 2.69
C VAL A 78 -5.86 7.36 2.18
N PHE A 79 -5.81 7.72 0.92
CA PHE A 79 -4.63 8.31 0.28
C PHE A 79 -4.82 9.80 0.09
N ILE A 80 -3.79 10.57 0.41
CA ILE A 80 -3.72 12.02 0.23
C ILE A 80 -2.53 12.29 -0.68
N ILE A 81 -2.79 12.84 -1.86
CA ILE A 81 -1.75 13.11 -2.85
C ILE A 81 -1.01 14.39 -2.44
N TYR A 82 0.25 14.26 -2.05
CA TYR A 82 1.09 15.39 -1.71
C TYR A 82 1.82 15.95 -2.94
N SER A 83 2.42 15.06 -3.75
CA SER A 83 3.11 15.43 -4.99
C SER A 83 3.08 14.28 -6.00
N GLY A 84 3.35 14.60 -7.27
CA GLY A 84 3.31 13.65 -8.36
C GLY A 84 1.91 13.46 -8.94
N LYS A 85 1.79 12.58 -9.92
CA LYS A 85 0.54 12.21 -10.57
C LYS A 85 0.34 10.72 -10.40
N TRP A 86 -0.77 10.34 -9.78
CA TRP A 86 -0.96 8.98 -9.35
C TRP A 86 -2.17 8.34 -10.00
N ARG A 87 -1.97 7.15 -10.56
CA ARG A 87 -3.01 6.25 -11.00
C ARG A 87 -3.39 5.34 -9.85
N PHE A 88 -4.66 5.30 -9.49
CA PHE A 88 -5.24 4.31 -8.61
C PHE A 88 -6.10 3.38 -9.43
N TYR A 89 -5.91 2.08 -9.27
CA TYR A 89 -6.68 1.09 -10.02
C TYR A 89 -7.10 -0.06 -9.08
N TRP A 90 -8.23 -0.65 -9.39
CA TRP A 90 -8.86 -1.64 -8.52
C TRP A 90 -9.63 -2.70 -9.29
N GLY A 91 -10.17 -3.72 -8.52
CA GLY A 91 -10.74 -4.92 -9.06
C GLY A 91 -9.71 -6.04 -9.15
N SER A 92 -10.16 -7.27 -9.36
CA SER A 92 -9.30 -8.45 -9.35
C SER A 92 -8.28 -8.50 -10.49
N LYS A 93 -8.46 -7.65 -11.51
CA LYS A 93 -7.55 -7.49 -12.66
C LYS A 93 -7.15 -6.03 -12.88
N GLY A 94 -7.52 -5.11 -11.98
CA GLY A 94 -7.31 -3.68 -12.15
C GLY A 94 -8.17 -3.08 -13.26
N GLU A 95 -9.45 -3.49 -13.32
CA GLU A 95 -10.37 -3.18 -14.43
C GLU A 95 -10.84 -1.72 -14.43
N ASP A 96 -10.90 -1.12 -13.26
CA ASP A 96 -11.35 0.26 -13.07
C ASP A 96 -10.20 1.10 -12.50
N GLU A 97 -10.14 2.38 -12.87
CA GLU A 97 -9.05 3.26 -12.46
C GLU A 97 -9.45 4.72 -12.39
N THR A 98 -8.63 5.52 -11.72
CA THR A 98 -8.69 6.98 -11.73
C THR A 98 -7.29 7.58 -11.63
N ILE A 99 -7.13 8.82 -12.09
CA ILE A 99 -5.90 9.59 -11.96
C ILE A 99 -6.14 10.72 -10.96
N LEU A 100 -5.23 10.85 -9.99
CA LEU A 100 -5.26 11.87 -8.96
C LEU A 100 -4.00 12.75 -9.01
N ASN A 101 -4.18 14.01 -8.64
CA ASN A 101 -3.18 15.06 -8.66
C ASN A 101 -2.93 15.60 -7.23
N PRO A 102 -1.88 16.41 -7.01
CA PRO A 102 -1.60 16.98 -5.69
C PRO A 102 -2.81 17.70 -5.08
N GLY A 103 -3.11 17.36 -3.83
CA GLY A 103 -4.26 17.84 -3.09
C GLY A 103 -5.50 16.94 -3.18
N ASP A 104 -5.60 16.06 -4.16
CA ASP A 104 -6.71 15.10 -4.25
C ASP A 104 -6.60 14.02 -3.16
N ILE A 105 -7.76 13.49 -2.79
CA ILE A 105 -7.90 12.46 -1.76
C ILE A 105 -8.79 11.35 -2.29
N ILE A 106 -8.42 10.11 -2.01
CA ILE A 106 -9.27 8.95 -2.27
C ILE A 106 -9.37 8.07 -1.03
N SER A 107 -10.60 7.65 -0.69
CA SER A 107 -10.86 6.65 0.34
C SER A 107 -11.17 5.32 -0.33
N MET A 108 -10.29 4.34 -0.14
CA MET A 108 -10.46 2.99 -0.67
C MET A 108 -11.30 2.15 0.28
N PRO A 109 -12.40 1.55 -0.19
CA PRO A 109 -13.18 0.60 0.60
C PRO A 109 -12.36 -0.61 1.03
N THR A 110 -12.78 -1.24 2.12
CA THR A 110 -12.29 -2.56 2.53
C THR A 110 -12.75 -3.65 1.55
N ASN A 111 -12.20 -4.85 1.68
CA ASN A 111 -12.62 -6.04 0.93
C ASN A 111 -12.59 -5.90 -0.60
N MET A 112 -11.68 -5.07 -1.14
CA MET A 112 -11.45 -4.96 -2.58
C MET A 112 -9.96 -4.98 -2.90
N PHE A 113 -9.59 -5.52 -4.04
CA PHE A 113 -8.24 -5.39 -4.57
C PHE A 113 -8.04 -3.98 -5.13
N ARG A 114 -6.93 -3.35 -4.73
CA ARG A 114 -6.51 -2.03 -5.20
C ARG A 114 -5.00 -1.97 -5.33
N ALA A 115 -4.58 -1.01 -6.10
CA ALA A 115 -3.18 -0.71 -6.35
C ALA A 115 -3.02 0.76 -6.74
N PHE A 116 -1.79 1.25 -6.75
CA PHE A 116 -1.46 2.60 -7.19
C PHE A 116 -0.12 2.62 -7.93
N GLU A 117 0.06 3.59 -8.80
CA GLU A 117 1.27 3.79 -9.58
C GLU A 117 1.54 5.28 -9.77
N ASN A 118 2.78 5.71 -9.61
CA ASN A 118 3.17 7.06 -10.00
C ASN A 118 3.29 7.12 -11.53
N VAL A 119 2.36 7.81 -12.17
CA VAL A 119 2.32 8.04 -13.63
C VAL A 119 2.78 9.44 -14.03
N GLY A 120 3.39 10.16 -13.09
CA GLY A 120 4.07 11.43 -13.35
C GLY A 120 5.49 11.23 -13.86
N ASP A 121 6.19 12.35 -14.11
CA ASP A 121 7.54 12.37 -14.69
C ASP A 121 8.63 12.45 -13.62
N GLU A 122 8.27 12.73 -12.35
CA GLU A 122 9.17 12.86 -11.22
C GLU A 122 8.76 11.94 -10.05
N GLU A 123 9.61 11.81 -9.02
CA GLU A 123 9.29 11.09 -7.80
C GLU A 123 8.07 11.72 -7.13
N GLY A 124 7.01 10.94 -6.99
CA GLY A 124 5.78 11.35 -6.32
C GLY A 124 5.77 10.97 -4.85
N PHE A 125 4.90 11.62 -4.08
CA PHE A 125 4.72 11.38 -2.65
C PHE A 125 3.24 11.39 -2.27
N ILE A 126 2.81 10.37 -1.52
CA ILE A 126 1.45 10.26 -0.98
C ILE A 126 1.49 9.95 0.51
N PHE A 127 0.57 10.51 1.28
CA PHE A 127 0.28 10.06 2.64
C PHE A 127 -0.79 8.96 2.61
N VAL A 128 -0.68 8.04 3.56
CA VAL A 128 -1.59 6.89 3.70
C VAL A 128 -2.08 6.80 5.13
N VAL A 129 -3.38 6.82 5.32
CA VAL A 129 -4.03 6.61 6.62
C VAL A 129 -4.75 5.28 6.60
N LEU A 130 -4.47 4.42 7.58
CA LEU A 130 -5.12 3.12 7.78
C LEU A 130 -5.90 3.15 9.09
N GLY A 131 -7.12 2.65 9.08
CA GLY A 131 -7.96 2.58 10.29
C GLY A 131 -7.44 1.57 11.31
N GLY A 132 -7.65 1.88 12.60
CA GLY A 132 -7.24 1.02 13.71
C GLY A 132 -5.76 1.06 14.03
N ASP A 133 -5.38 0.54 15.19
CA ASP A 133 -3.98 0.42 15.63
C ASP A 133 -3.32 -0.85 15.07
N ASP A 134 -4.12 -1.88 14.80
CA ASP A 134 -3.72 -3.09 14.09
C ASP A 134 -4.45 -3.13 12.73
N PRO A 135 -3.79 -2.75 11.64
CA PRO A 135 -4.39 -2.74 10.31
C PRO A 135 -4.46 -4.14 9.65
N GLY A 136 -3.99 -5.18 10.34
CA GLY A 136 -3.97 -6.56 9.85
C GLY A 136 -2.90 -6.81 8.80
N ILE A 137 -3.16 -7.80 7.95
CA ILE A 137 -2.23 -8.31 6.92
C ILE A 137 -2.69 -7.93 5.53
N VAL A 138 -1.76 -7.99 4.59
CA VAL A 138 -2.04 -7.83 3.15
C VAL A 138 -2.42 -9.17 2.52
N THR A 139 -3.50 -9.16 1.77
CA THR A 139 -3.88 -10.26 0.88
C THR A 139 -3.51 -9.90 -0.55
N TRP A 140 -2.57 -10.63 -1.13
CA TRP A 140 -2.09 -10.42 -2.49
C TRP A 140 -2.89 -11.22 -3.52
N ILE A 141 -3.07 -10.63 -4.71
CA ILE A 141 -3.53 -11.43 -5.84
C ILE A 141 -2.45 -12.49 -6.19
N PRO A 142 -2.82 -13.73 -6.57
CA PRO A 142 -1.86 -14.83 -6.79
C PRO A 142 -0.74 -14.50 -7.78
N GLU A 143 -1.02 -13.68 -8.79
CA GLU A 143 -0.05 -13.27 -9.80
C GLU A 143 1.11 -12.45 -9.21
N VAL A 144 0.86 -11.61 -8.19
CA VAL A 144 1.90 -10.85 -7.49
C VAL A 144 2.84 -11.80 -6.76
N LEU A 145 2.28 -12.72 -5.96
CA LEU A 145 3.08 -13.71 -5.22
C LEU A 145 3.90 -14.60 -6.16
N LYS A 146 3.31 -15.03 -7.28
CA LYS A 146 4.00 -15.82 -8.30
C LYS A 146 5.18 -15.08 -8.92
N LYS A 147 5.01 -13.80 -9.27
CA LYS A 147 6.09 -12.96 -9.81
C LYS A 147 7.15 -12.68 -8.76
N ALA A 148 6.77 -12.34 -7.53
CA ALA A 148 7.70 -12.08 -6.43
C ALA A 148 8.62 -13.29 -6.17
N LYS A 149 8.07 -14.51 -6.17
CA LYS A 149 8.84 -15.74 -5.99
C LYS A 149 9.93 -15.92 -7.06
N GLN A 150 9.73 -15.41 -8.27
CA GLN A 150 10.77 -15.46 -9.33
C GLN A 150 11.98 -14.57 -9.01
N THR A 151 11.82 -13.57 -8.13
CA THR A 151 12.91 -12.73 -7.63
C THR A 151 13.53 -13.26 -6.33
N GLY A 152 13.04 -14.40 -5.83
CA GLY A 152 13.41 -14.99 -4.55
C GLY A 152 12.58 -14.48 -3.36
N MET A 153 11.70 -13.47 -3.56
CA MET A 153 10.85 -12.97 -2.49
C MET A 153 9.60 -13.82 -2.31
N ALA A 154 9.29 -14.17 -1.06
CA ALA A 154 8.09 -14.93 -0.71
C ALA A 154 7.54 -14.49 0.66
N LEU A 155 6.33 -14.93 0.97
CA LEU A 155 5.76 -14.84 2.32
C LEU A 155 5.70 -16.23 2.94
N LEU A 156 5.91 -16.29 4.24
CA LEU A 156 5.64 -17.46 5.06
C LEU A 156 4.14 -17.49 5.46
N ASP A 157 3.70 -18.60 5.97
CA ASP A 157 2.31 -18.84 6.39
C ASP A 157 1.82 -17.95 7.53
N ASP A 158 2.70 -17.16 8.16
CA ASP A 158 2.36 -16.07 9.09
C ASP A 158 2.45 -14.68 8.47
N ASN A 159 2.56 -14.59 7.15
CA ASN A 159 2.75 -13.38 6.36
C ASN A 159 4.09 -12.65 6.59
N SER A 160 5.05 -13.27 7.26
CA SER A 160 6.39 -12.69 7.34
C SER A 160 7.13 -12.83 6.01
N LEU A 161 7.87 -11.78 5.67
CA LEU A 161 8.66 -11.71 4.43
C LEU A 161 9.93 -12.54 4.54
N ILE A 162 10.25 -13.29 3.47
CA ILE A 162 11.48 -14.08 3.37
C ILE A 162 12.15 -13.89 2.00
N ASP A 163 13.47 -13.78 1.99
CA ASP A 163 14.29 -13.81 0.77
C ASP A 163 14.93 -15.19 0.60
N LEU A 164 14.35 -16.02 -0.24
CA LEU A 164 14.79 -17.38 -0.52
C LEU A 164 16.18 -17.46 -1.19
N ASN A 165 16.73 -16.33 -1.67
CA ASN A 165 18.10 -16.29 -2.21
C ASN A 165 19.15 -16.25 -1.10
N SER A 166 18.79 -15.85 0.11
CA SER A 166 19.70 -15.64 1.24
C SER A 166 19.25 -16.30 2.54
N GLN A 167 18.04 -16.81 2.61
CA GLN A 167 17.45 -17.37 3.82
C GLN A 167 16.82 -18.75 3.53
N GLU A 168 16.92 -19.66 4.49
CA GLU A 168 16.17 -20.92 4.49
C GLU A 168 14.83 -20.73 5.19
N ILE A 169 13.83 -21.53 4.76
CA ILE A 169 12.53 -21.53 5.42
C ILE A 169 12.72 -22.05 6.85
N PRO A 170 12.30 -21.29 7.89
CA PRO A 170 12.45 -21.72 9.27
C PRO A 170 11.73 -23.05 9.56
N ASN A 171 12.29 -23.87 10.46
CA ASN A 171 11.69 -25.14 10.84
C ASN A 171 10.23 -24.96 11.32
N GLY A 172 9.34 -25.78 10.80
CA GLY A 172 7.90 -25.74 11.14
C GLY A 172 7.11 -24.68 10.39
N ARG A 173 7.75 -23.90 9.52
CA ARG A 173 7.10 -22.90 8.67
C ARG A 173 6.97 -23.41 7.24
N LYS A 174 6.04 -22.86 6.49
CA LYS A 174 5.90 -23.10 5.05
C LYS A 174 5.64 -21.79 4.33
N LEU A 175 5.78 -21.80 3.02
CA LEU A 175 5.39 -20.66 2.20
C LEU A 175 3.87 -20.49 2.25
N LEU A 176 3.44 -19.22 2.21
CA LEU A 176 2.03 -18.84 2.12
C LEU A 176 1.43 -19.42 0.84
N ASP A 177 0.33 -20.14 0.97
CA ASP A 177 -0.46 -20.58 -0.17
C ASP A 177 -1.29 -19.39 -0.72
N PRO A 178 -1.19 -19.07 -2.01
CA PRO A 178 -2.01 -18.01 -2.61
C PRO A 178 -3.51 -18.34 -2.46
N ILE A 179 -4.32 -17.29 -2.31
CA ILE A 179 -5.77 -17.43 -2.29
C ILE A 179 -6.29 -18.07 -3.60
N SER A 180 -7.34 -18.85 -3.50
CA SER A 180 -7.98 -19.51 -4.63
C SER A 180 -8.82 -18.56 -5.48
N LYS A 181 -9.18 -19.00 -6.70
CA LYS A 181 -10.10 -18.25 -7.55
C LYS A 181 -11.47 -18.04 -6.89
N ASP A 182 -11.95 -19.03 -6.13
CA ASP A 182 -13.24 -18.96 -5.43
C ASP A 182 -13.20 -17.96 -4.25
N GLU A 183 -12.03 -17.72 -3.67
CA GLU A 183 -11.84 -16.68 -2.68
C GLU A 183 -11.77 -15.29 -3.33
N ILE A 184 -11.09 -15.15 -4.47
CA ILE A 184 -11.02 -13.88 -5.21
C ILE A 184 -12.40 -13.36 -5.57
N ILE A 185 -13.34 -14.22 -5.97
CA ILE A 185 -14.71 -13.84 -6.35
C ILE A 185 -15.49 -13.22 -5.18
N LYS A 186 -15.10 -13.47 -3.94
CA LYS A 186 -15.76 -12.91 -2.74
C LYS A 186 -15.36 -11.45 -2.46
N PHE A 187 -14.34 -10.94 -3.11
CA PHE A 187 -13.95 -9.55 -2.99
C PHE A 187 -14.88 -8.65 -3.79
N ASP A 188 -15.15 -7.47 -3.22
CA ASP A 188 -15.98 -6.47 -3.88
C ASP A 188 -15.27 -5.91 -5.13
N ASN A 189 -16.07 -5.65 -6.14
CA ASN A 189 -15.61 -4.99 -7.37
C ASN A 189 -16.52 -3.80 -7.67
N TYR A 190 -15.98 -2.59 -7.52
CA TYR A 190 -16.71 -1.34 -7.72
C TYR A 190 -16.37 -0.76 -9.10
N LYS A 191 -17.39 -0.23 -9.77
CA LYS A 191 -17.17 0.60 -10.95
C LYS A 191 -16.74 2.01 -10.55
N LEU A 192 -16.05 2.74 -11.44
CA LEU A 192 -15.59 4.10 -11.17
C LEU A 192 -16.72 5.00 -10.66
N GLU A 193 -17.91 4.94 -11.25
CA GLU A 193 -19.06 5.74 -10.84
C GLU A 193 -19.49 5.46 -9.38
N GLN A 194 -19.31 4.24 -8.91
CA GLN A 194 -19.63 3.85 -7.52
C GLN A 194 -18.60 4.41 -6.54
N LEU A 195 -17.32 4.49 -6.94
CA LEU A 195 -16.26 5.06 -6.12
C LEU A 195 -16.11 6.58 -6.25
N GLN A 196 -16.79 7.23 -7.19
CA GLN A 196 -16.67 8.68 -7.40
C GLN A 196 -16.93 9.49 -6.12
N LYS A 197 -17.86 9.05 -5.28
CA LYS A 197 -18.17 9.68 -3.96
C LYS A 197 -17.05 9.54 -2.93
N ASN A 198 -16.11 8.62 -3.16
CA ASN A 198 -14.96 8.36 -2.29
C ASN A 198 -13.73 9.19 -2.71
N ILE A 199 -13.85 9.99 -3.78
CA ILE A 199 -12.79 10.82 -4.35
C ILE A 199 -13.12 12.28 -4.08
N CYS A 200 -12.21 13.00 -3.43
CA CYS A 200 -12.26 14.44 -3.26
C CYS A 200 -11.22 15.08 -4.18
N GLU A 201 -11.68 15.74 -5.23
CA GLU A 201 -10.83 16.47 -6.17
C GLU A 201 -10.74 17.94 -5.73
N THR A 202 -9.56 18.41 -5.34
CA THR A 202 -9.35 19.77 -4.84
C THR A 202 -9.71 20.85 -5.87
N ASN A 203 -9.51 20.58 -7.14
CA ASN A 203 -9.87 21.50 -8.21
C ASN A 203 -11.40 21.76 -8.30
N LYS A 204 -12.22 20.87 -7.78
CA LYS A 204 -13.68 21.02 -7.71
C LYS A 204 -14.13 21.80 -6.46
N LEU A 205 -13.27 21.92 -5.44
CA LEU A 205 -13.57 22.67 -4.21
C LEU A 205 -13.44 24.19 -4.39
N SER A 206 -12.72 24.65 -5.41
CA SER A 206 -12.49 26.09 -5.68
C SER A 206 -13.73 26.87 -6.14
N LEU A 207 -14.88 26.22 -6.34
CA LEU A 207 -16.14 26.86 -6.73
C LEU A 207 -17.07 27.16 -5.55
N ILE A 208 -16.68 26.84 -4.32
CA ILE A 208 -17.38 27.30 -3.13
C ILE A 208 -16.71 28.60 -2.69
N HIS A 209 -17.12 29.69 -3.28
CA HIS A 209 -16.80 31.00 -2.73
C HIS A 209 -17.54 31.17 -1.40
N ILE A 210 -16.76 31.31 -0.33
CA ILE A 210 -17.22 31.85 0.94
C ILE A 210 -17.50 33.36 0.74
#